data_91e05992367f29078932a1b560776f60
#
_entry.id   91e05992367f29078932a1b560776f60
#
_cell.length_a   1.000
_cell.length_b   1.000
_cell.length_c   1.000
_cell.angle_alpha   90.00
_cell.angle_beta   90.00
_cell.angle_gamma   90.00
#
_symmetry.space_group_name_H-M   'P 1'
#
loop_
_entity.id
_entity.type
_entity.pdbx_description
1 polymer ?
#
loop_
_entity_poly.entity_id
_entity_poly.type
_entity_poly.pdbx_seq_one_letter_code
_entity_poly.pdbx_strand_id
1 'polypeptide(L)'
;MLNKVIITGRLVSDPELRYTPSNKAVTTARIASPRDYKNQNGERETDFINLVIWGKSAENFANWIKKGYLVTVEGRLQTRSYENQQGQRVYVTEVNVSNFDNLQPRDHSNTSSQSLDFGPAEGGFPGGGEPLDDSMFENIHF
;
A
#
# COMPACT_ATOMS: atom_id res chain seq x y z
N MET A 1 -10.92 -2.04 24.12
CA MET A 1 -9.58 -1.43 24.08
C MET A 1 -9.32 -0.84 22.71
N LEU A 2 -8.68 0.29 22.66
CA LEU A 2 -8.38 0.93 21.39
C LEU A 2 -7.18 0.26 20.73
N ASN A 3 -7.32 -0.11 19.48
CA ASN A 3 -6.22 -0.73 18.73
C ASN A 3 -6.48 -0.38 17.28
N LYS A 4 -5.81 0.62 16.77
CA LYS A 4 -6.02 1.08 15.41
C LYS A 4 -4.71 1.49 14.78
N VAL A 5 -4.50 1.03 13.55
CA VAL A 5 -3.31 1.35 12.79
C VAL A 5 -3.76 1.88 11.45
N ILE A 6 -3.16 2.98 11.02
CA ILE A 6 -3.43 3.57 9.71
C ILE A 6 -2.08 3.81 9.08
N ILE A 7 -1.84 3.22 7.91
CA ILE A 7 -0.55 3.31 7.24
C ILE A 7 -0.75 3.59 5.78
N THR A 8 0.04 4.49 5.24
CA THR A 8 0.08 4.74 3.80
C THR A 8 1.47 4.34 3.31
N GLY A 9 1.52 3.61 2.22
CA GLY A 9 2.79 3.19 1.65
C GLY A 9 2.57 2.44 0.34
N ARG A 10 3.64 1.82 -0.15
CA ARG A 10 3.58 1.10 -1.42
C ARG A 10 3.79 -0.39 -1.18
N LEU A 11 3.06 -1.19 -1.94
CA LEU A 11 3.23 -2.63 -1.83
C LEU A 11 4.59 -3.04 -2.39
N VAL A 12 5.27 -3.92 -1.71
CA VAL A 12 6.59 -4.36 -2.14
C VAL A 12 6.51 -5.54 -3.09
N SER A 13 5.37 -6.19 -3.17
CA SER A 13 5.17 -7.30 -4.09
C SER A 13 3.67 -7.46 -4.31
N ASP A 14 3.30 -8.27 -5.28
CA ASP A 14 1.88 -8.52 -5.53
C ASP A 14 1.28 -9.25 -4.34
N PRO A 15 0.05 -8.92 -3.95
CA PRO A 15 -0.57 -9.61 -2.83
C PRO A 15 -0.88 -11.07 -3.16
N GLU A 16 -0.83 -11.91 -2.16
CA GLU A 16 -1.09 -13.33 -2.35
C GLU A 16 -2.44 -13.68 -1.77
N LEU A 17 -3.34 -14.13 -2.60
CA LEU A 17 -4.67 -14.54 -2.17
C LEU A 17 -4.68 -16.05 -1.98
N ARG A 18 -5.20 -16.49 -0.86
CA ARG A 18 -5.32 -17.91 -0.56
C ARG A 18 -6.68 -18.16 0.07
N TYR A 19 -7.06 -19.43 0.13
CA TYR A 19 -8.28 -19.82 0.79
C TYR A 19 -7.93 -20.82 1.89
N THR A 20 -8.50 -20.64 3.07
CA THR A 20 -8.23 -21.54 4.17
C THR A 20 -9.00 -22.85 3.95
N PRO A 21 -8.69 -23.88 4.73
CA PRO A 21 -9.45 -25.13 4.62
C PRO A 21 -10.96 -24.92 4.81
N SER A 22 -11.35 -23.89 5.58
CA SER A 22 -12.76 -23.60 5.74
C SER A 22 -13.28 -22.68 4.64
N ASN A 23 -12.48 -22.50 3.59
CA ASN A 23 -12.87 -21.74 2.41
C ASN A 23 -13.04 -20.25 2.66
N LYS A 24 -12.27 -19.69 3.55
CA LYS A 24 -12.27 -18.26 3.77
C LYS A 24 -11.12 -17.63 3.01
N ALA A 25 -11.38 -16.55 2.34
CA ALA A 25 -10.34 -15.85 1.60
C ALA A 25 -9.43 -15.09 2.55
N VAL A 26 -8.13 -15.16 2.31
CA VAL A 26 -7.17 -14.39 3.07
C VAL A 26 -6.08 -13.93 2.10
N THR A 27 -5.73 -12.67 2.20
CA THR A 27 -4.67 -12.10 1.38
C THR A 27 -3.57 -11.60 2.30
N THR A 28 -2.33 -11.90 1.96
CA THR A 28 -1.19 -11.36 2.68
C THR A 28 -0.44 -10.43 1.75
N ALA A 29 0.12 -9.39 2.32
CA ALA A 29 0.86 -8.41 1.55
C ALA A 29 1.86 -7.74 2.47
N ARG A 30 2.75 -6.96 1.90
CA ARG A 30 3.74 -6.23 2.68
C ARG A 30 3.82 -4.83 2.11
N ILE A 31 3.79 -3.85 2.99
CA ILE A 31 3.77 -2.46 2.58
C ILE A 31 5.03 -1.78 3.07
N ALA A 32 5.59 -0.90 2.24
CA ALA A 32 6.77 -0.13 2.58
C ALA A 32 6.33 1.29 2.89
N SER A 33 6.63 1.76 4.08
CA SER A 33 6.26 3.08 4.53
C SER A 33 7.52 3.82 4.96
N PRO A 34 7.95 4.84 4.23
CA PRO A 34 9.16 5.54 4.60
C PRO A 34 8.90 6.46 5.78
N ARG A 35 9.90 6.62 6.61
CA ARG A 35 9.77 7.51 7.76
C ARG A 35 9.90 8.96 7.30
N ASP A 36 9.31 9.85 8.09
CA ASP A 36 9.28 11.26 7.70
C ASP A 36 10.59 11.97 7.95
N TYR A 37 11.50 11.36 8.70
CA TYR A 37 12.75 12.02 9.04
C TYR A 37 13.95 11.19 8.58
N LYS A 38 15.09 11.82 8.49
CA LYS A 38 16.31 11.15 8.09
C LYS A 38 17.11 10.72 9.31
N ASN A 39 17.85 9.64 9.17
CA ASN A 39 18.69 9.16 10.26
C ASN A 39 19.99 9.98 10.31
N GLN A 40 20.89 9.59 11.18
CA GLN A 40 22.14 10.34 11.35
C GLN A 40 22.98 10.36 10.11
N ASN A 41 22.84 9.39 9.25
CA ASN A 41 23.61 9.33 8.03
C ASN A 41 22.94 10.09 6.88
N GLY A 42 21.86 10.76 7.15
CA GLY A 42 21.16 11.49 6.09
C GLY A 42 20.25 10.63 5.24
N GLU A 43 20.04 9.39 5.64
CA GLU A 43 19.21 8.48 4.87
C GLU A 43 17.85 8.31 5.51
N ARG A 44 16.82 8.16 4.70
CA ARG A 44 15.47 7.95 5.19
C ARG A 44 15.21 6.47 5.28
N GLU A 45 14.90 6.01 6.45
CA GLU A 45 14.61 4.60 6.65
C GLU A 45 13.19 4.28 6.27
N THR A 46 12.94 3.05 5.91
CA THR A 46 11.61 2.60 5.51
C THR A 46 11.20 1.44 6.40
N ASP A 47 9.98 1.49 6.87
CA ASP A 47 9.44 0.40 7.66
C ASP A 47 8.65 -0.51 6.74
N PHE A 48 8.85 -1.81 6.89
CA PHE A 48 8.13 -2.81 6.10
C PHE A 48 7.15 -3.52 7.03
N ILE A 49 5.89 -3.44 6.70
CA ILE A 49 4.85 -3.93 7.58
C ILE A 49 4.01 -4.97 6.89
N ASN A 50 3.79 -6.08 7.57
CA ASN A 50 3.00 -7.17 7.03
C ASN A 50 1.53 -6.90 7.22
N LEU A 51 0.75 -7.18 6.21
CA LEU A 51 -0.69 -6.98 6.21
C LEU A 51 -1.39 -8.31 6.00
N VAL A 52 -2.54 -8.46 6.63
CA VAL A 52 -3.39 -9.62 6.37
C VAL A 52 -4.81 -9.09 6.21
N ILE A 53 -5.49 -9.54 5.17
CA ILE A 53 -6.84 -9.10 4.86
C ILE A 53 -7.70 -10.35 4.72
N TRP A 54 -8.90 -10.33 5.29
CA TRP A 54 -9.79 -11.48 5.27
C TRP A 54 -11.07 -11.21 4.52
N GLY A 55 -11.64 -12.26 3.98
CA GLY A 55 -13.00 -12.22 3.42
C GLY A 55 -13.08 -11.54 2.07
N LYS A 56 -14.18 -10.90 1.82
CA LYS A 56 -14.40 -10.25 0.52
C LYS A 56 -13.36 -9.16 0.28
N SER A 57 -12.95 -8.49 1.33
CA SER A 57 -11.92 -7.47 1.19
C SER A 57 -10.61 -8.08 0.73
N ALA A 58 -10.33 -9.33 1.10
CA ALA A 58 -9.11 -9.99 0.65
C ALA A 58 -9.14 -10.20 -0.85
N GLU A 59 -10.28 -10.60 -1.38
CA GLU A 59 -10.39 -10.80 -2.82
C GLU A 59 -10.27 -9.47 -3.53
N ASN A 60 -10.90 -8.44 -3.04
CA ASN A 60 -10.82 -7.12 -3.65
C ASN A 60 -9.41 -6.58 -3.61
N PHE A 61 -8.74 -6.73 -2.49
CA PHE A 61 -7.37 -6.22 -2.35
C PHE A 61 -6.46 -6.93 -3.36
N ALA A 62 -6.57 -8.24 -3.46
CA ALA A 62 -5.71 -8.98 -4.39
C ALA A 62 -6.00 -8.64 -5.84
N ASN A 63 -7.26 -8.33 -6.15
CA ASN A 63 -7.62 -7.99 -7.53
C ASN A 63 -7.25 -6.57 -7.91
N TRP A 64 -7.35 -5.64 -6.99
CA TRP A 64 -7.19 -4.24 -7.32
C TRP A 64 -5.80 -3.67 -7.06
N ILE A 65 -5.07 -4.22 -6.13
CA ILE A 65 -3.79 -3.65 -5.69
C ILE A 65 -2.65 -4.52 -6.19
N LYS A 66 -1.65 -3.89 -6.76
CA LYS A 66 -0.51 -4.59 -7.31
C LYS A 66 0.79 -4.05 -6.74
N LYS A 67 1.87 -4.75 -7.00
CA LYS A 67 3.19 -4.31 -6.56
C LYS A 67 3.43 -2.87 -6.95
N GLY A 68 3.92 -2.10 -6.05
CA GLY A 68 4.27 -0.69 -6.30
C GLY A 68 3.12 0.29 -6.12
N TYR A 69 1.90 -0.19 -5.97
CA TYR A 69 0.76 0.72 -5.83
C TYR A 69 0.79 1.42 -4.47
N LEU A 70 0.38 2.66 -4.47
CA LEU A 70 0.27 3.43 -3.24
C LEU A 70 -1.09 3.18 -2.65
N VAL A 71 -1.13 2.76 -1.40
CA VAL A 71 -2.39 2.44 -0.74
C VAL A 71 -2.38 2.93 0.69
N THR A 72 -3.55 3.18 1.24
CA THR A 72 -3.70 3.44 2.66
C THR A 72 -4.49 2.28 3.23
N VAL A 73 -4.03 1.72 4.33
CA VAL A 73 -4.73 0.63 5.01
C VAL A 73 -5.05 1.05 6.42
N GLU A 74 -6.18 0.57 6.92
CA GLU A 74 -6.61 0.82 8.27
C GLU A 74 -6.99 -0.50 8.90
N GLY A 75 -6.60 -0.74 10.11
CA GLY A 75 -6.92 -1.99 10.76
C GLY A 75 -6.43 -2.05 12.19
N ARG A 76 -6.20 -3.23 12.65
CA ARG A 76 -5.72 -3.47 14.01
C ARG A 76 -4.38 -4.14 13.98
N LEU A 77 -3.54 -3.80 14.92
CA LEU A 77 -2.26 -4.49 15.08
C LEU A 77 -2.53 -5.79 15.81
N GLN A 78 -2.02 -6.87 15.31
CA GLN A 78 -2.19 -8.16 15.97
C GLN A 78 -0.89 -8.94 15.96
N THR A 79 -0.76 -9.83 16.92
CA THR A 79 0.41 -10.69 16.99
C THR A 79 -0.08 -12.12 16.99
N ARG A 80 0.75 -13.02 16.49
CA ARG A 80 0.49 -14.44 16.52
C ARG A 80 1.82 -15.17 16.55
N SER A 81 1.79 -16.44 16.83
CA SER A 81 3.01 -17.21 16.82
C SER A 81 2.73 -18.56 16.19
N TYR A 82 3.76 -19.13 15.63
CA TYR A 82 3.66 -20.47 15.06
C TYR A 82 5.02 -21.15 15.20
N GLU A 83 5.05 -22.47 15.05
CA GLU A 83 6.31 -23.19 15.08
C GLU A 83 6.75 -23.43 13.65
N ASN A 84 8.01 -23.15 13.36
CA ASN A 84 8.51 -23.37 12.02
C ASN A 84 8.95 -24.85 11.91
N GLN A 85 9.47 -25.21 10.76
CA GLN A 85 9.84 -26.60 10.51
C GLN A 85 10.97 -27.08 11.41
N GLN A 86 11.71 -26.15 11.99
CA GLN A 86 12.79 -26.51 12.87
C GLN A 86 12.36 -26.57 14.32
N GLY A 87 11.07 -26.44 14.59
CA GLY A 87 10.57 -26.49 15.94
C GLY A 87 10.71 -25.22 16.71
N GLN A 88 11.15 -24.14 16.09
CA GLN A 88 11.32 -22.87 16.76
C GLN A 88 10.04 -22.06 16.70
N ARG A 89 9.73 -21.33 17.77
CA ARG A 89 8.52 -20.51 17.78
C ARG A 89 8.83 -19.19 17.13
N VAL A 90 8.02 -18.84 16.15
CA VAL A 90 8.20 -17.59 15.41
C VAL A 90 7.03 -16.68 15.78
N TYR A 91 7.36 -15.42 16.11
CA TYR A 91 6.35 -14.43 16.45
C TYR A 91 6.17 -13.47 15.29
N VAL A 92 4.94 -13.19 14.94
CA VAL A 92 4.62 -12.32 13.81
C VAL A 92 3.77 -11.18 14.32
N THR A 93 4.13 -9.95 13.92
CA THR A 93 3.34 -8.76 14.21
C THR A 93 2.85 -8.25 12.86
N GLU A 94 1.56 -8.08 12.72
CA GLU A 94 0.99 -7.69 11.44
C GLU A 94 -0.25 -6.84 11.65
N VAL A 95 -0.71 -6.20 10.60
CA VAL A 95 -1.92 -5.41 10.64
C VAL A 95 -3.03 -6.21 10.00
N ASN A 96 -4.11 -6.42 10.75
CA ASN A 96 -5.29 -7.07 10.21
C ASN A 96 -6.13 -5.94 9.62
N VAL A 97 -6.15 -5.86 8.30
CA VAL A 97 -6.73 -4.73 7.59
C VAL A 97 -8.24 -4.83 7.54
N SER A 98 -8.91 -3.78 8.00
CA SER A 98 -10.37 -3.73 7.93
C SER A 98 -10.84 -2.88 6.76
N ASN A 99 -10.00 -1.98 6.29
CA ASN A 99 -10.39 -1.10 5.19
C ASN A 99 -9.14 -0.64 4.46
N PHE A 100 -9.26 -0.37 3.18
CA PHE A 100 -8.12 0.13 2.41
C PHE A 100 -8.60 1.03 1.28
N ASP A 101 -7.74 1.95 0.89
CA ASP A 101 -8.00 2.82 -0.25
C ASP A 101 -6.85 2.74 -1.22
N ASN A 102 -7.18 2.61 -2.49
CA ASN A 102 -6.19 2.59 -3.54
C ASN A 102 -5.91 4.03 -3.96
N LEU A 103 -4.72 4.50 -3.67
CA LEU A 103 -4.35 5.87 -4.00
C LEU A 103 -3.55 5.95 -5.29
N GLN A 104 -3.39 4.82 -5.96
CA GLN A 104 -2.62 4.81 -7.20
C GLN A 104 -3.40 5.54 -8.28
N PRO A 105 -2.80 6.49 -8.97
CA PRO A 105 -3.49 7.18 -10.04
C PRO A 105 -3.92 6.21 -11.12
N ARG A 106 -5.08 6.43 -11.69
CA ARG A 106 -5.53 5.57 -12.75
C ARG A 106 -4.74 5.88 -14.01
N ASP A 107 -4.54 4.86 -14.79
CA ASP A 107 -3.86 5.05 -16.05
C ASP A 107 -4.90 5.56 -17.04
N HIS A 108 -4.74 6.77 -17.45
CA HIS A 108 -5.68 7.36 -18.37
C HIS A 108 -5.20 7.33 -19.80
N SER A 109 -4.28 6.51 -20.08
CA SER A 109 -3.73 6.51 -21.42
C SER A 109 -4.80 6.33 -22.47
N ASN A 110 -5.82 5.59 -22.15
CA ASN A 110 -6.81 5.38 -23.14
C ASN A 110 -7.84 6.42 -23.19
N THR A 111 -7.94 7.20 -22.20
CA THR A 111 -8.96 8.18 -22.21
C THR A 111 -8.43 9.46 -22.52
N SER A 112 -7.24 9.50 -22.76
CA SER A 112 -6.67 10.77 -22.90
C SER A 112 -7.40 11.57 -23.82
N SER A 113 -7.91 10.95 -24.73
CA SER A 113 -8.41 11.77 -25.66
C SER A 113 -9.39 12.63 -25.14
N GLN A 114 -10.21 12.19 -24.51
CA GLN A 114 -11.12 12.98 -24.22
C GLN A 114 -10.90 13.88 -23.25
N SER A 115 -10.43 13.61 -22.67
CA SER A 115 -10.33 14.43 -21.76
C SER A 115 -9.99 15.61 -21.91
N LEU A 116 -9.49 15.64 -22.14
CA LEU A 116 -8.98 16.63 -22.19
C LEU A 116 -9.38 17.69 -22.29
N ASP A 117 -10.01 17.87 -22.26
CA ASP A 117 -10.42 18.91 -22.41
C ASP A 117 -10.30 19.75 -21.43
N PHE A 118 -9.95 19.63 -20.45
CA PHE A 118 -9.72 20.54 -19.62
C PHE A 118 -8.83 21.30 -20.17
N GLY A 119 -8.54 21.01 -21.01
CA GLY A 119 -7.70 21.58 -21.49
C GLY A 119 -7.19 22.69 -21.44
N PRO A 120 -7.45 23.31 -21.90
CA PRO A 120 -6.90 24.42 -22.06
C PRO A 120 -6.57 24.92 -20.99
N ALA A 121 -6.80 24.57 -20.37
CA ALA A 121 -6.38 24.97 -19.34
C ALA A 121 -5.55 25.91 -19.46
N GLU A 122 -5.42 26.24 -20.34
CA GLU A 122 -4.57 27.06 -20.51
C GLU A 122 -4.63 27.86 -19.51
N GLY A 123 -5.01 28.23 -19.23
CA GLY A 123 -4.89 29.06 -18.33
C GLY A 123 -4.97 28.58 -17.13
N GLY A 124 -5.30 27.62 -17.03
CA GLY A 124 -5.61 27.23 -15.87
C GLY A 124 -4.76 27.29 -14.82
N PHE A 125 -3.94 26.63 -14.62
CA PHE A 125 -3.19 26.58 -13.54
C PHE A 125 -1.97 27.13 -13.76
N PRO A 126 -1.92 28.20 -13.63
CA PRO A 126 -0.74 28.82 -13.85
C PRO A 126 0.25 28.20 -13.09
N GLY A 127 0.26 28.26 -12.12
CA GLY A 127 1.34 27.82 -11.50
C GLY A 127 1.47 26.50 -11.61
N GLY A 128 0.52 25.95 -11.77
CA GLY A 128 0.72 24.68 -11.70
C GLY A 128 1.28 24.11 -12.70
N GLY A 129 1.49 24.61 -13.46
CA GLY A 129 1.91 23.99 -14.50
C GLY A 129 2.73 22.90 -14.45
N GLU A 130 3.49 22.84 -13.58
CA GLU A 130 4.32 21.79 -13.62
C GLU A 130 3.68 20.59 -13.22
N PRO A 131 3.61 19.64 -13.95
CA PRO A 131 3.05 18.43 -13.53
C PRO A 131 3.95 17.85 -12.51
N LEU A 132 3.40 17.21 -11.61
CA LEU A 132 4.17 16.56 -10.63
C LEU A 132 4.79 15.41 -11.35
N ASP A 133 5.99 15.49 -11.72
CA ASP A 133 6.56 14.37 -12.43
C ASP A 133 7.18 13.42 -11.45
N ASP A 134 7.58 12.32 -11.94
CA ASP A 134 8.13 11.32 -11.09
C ASP A 134 9.36 11.78 -10.36
N SER A 135 10.07 12.69 -10.87
CA SER A 135 11.28 13.10 -10.21
C SER A 135 10.97 13.71 -8.86
N MET A 136 9.79 14.25 -8.69
CA MET A 136 9.48 14.79 -7.40
C MET A 136 9.29 13.69 -6.39
N PHE A 137 8.98 12.51 -6.86
CA PHE A 137 8.81 11.43 -5.93
C PHE A 137 10.09 10.63 -5.80
N GLU A 138 11.05 10.85 -6.63
CA GLU A 138 12.24 10.10 -6.49
C GLU A 138 12.98 10.46 -5.24
N ASN A 139 12.75 11.60 -4.72
CA ASN A 139 13.42 11.98 -3.50
C ASN A 139 12.73 11.38 -2.29
N ILE A 140 11.62 10.74 -2.49
CA ILE A 140 10.96 10.09 -1.42
C ILE A 140 11.40 8.67 -1.52
N HIS A 141 12.30 8.27 -0.70
CA HIS A 141 12.83 6.92 -0.83
C HIS A 141 11.93 5.96 -0.14
N PHE A 142 11.43 5.05 -0.85
CA PHE A 142 10.58 4.05 -0.26
C PHE A 142 11.36 2.80 0.06
#